data_67ad82e54e56052929c2aa1c170119b9
#
_entry.id   67ad82e54e56052929c2aa1c170119b9
#
_cell.length_a   1.000
_cell.length_b   1.000
_cell.length_c   1.000
_cell.angle_alpha   90.00
_cell.angle_beta   90.00
_cell.angle_gamma   90.00
#
_symmetry.space_group_name_H-M   'P 1'
#
loop_
_entity.id
_entity.type
_entity.pdbx_description
1 polymer ?
#
loop_
_entity_poly.entity_id
_entity_poly.type
_entity_poly.pdbx_seq_one_letter_code
_entity_poly.pdbx_strand_id
1 'polypeptide(L)'
;MSTYRPSTKTLPFIFLGLFGILYIYDAGLEQEEILPEIISETISFSTQNTPSVQTKKIHTVQEGENLSVIFEKYKVSLNDTYKIFREDKTNEIKNILPNNRIEFLSLDRMLQKIIIYKGPLLSYQIDLSPKISITRIDKKPELIYSFKTGVIESSFYLSGLKNNIPE
;
A
#
# COMPACT_ATOMS: atom_id res chain seq x y z
N MET A 1 59.03 -5.50 47.55
CA MET A 1 59.01 -4.09 47.07
C MET A 1 59.67 -4.07 45.71
N SER A 2 58.88 -4.11 44.65
CA SER A 2 59.34 -4.05 43.24
C SER A 2 59.06 -2.64 42.75
N THR A 3 60.12 -1.86 42.56
CA THR A 3 60.05 -0.51 42.06
C THR A 3 59.97 -0.56 40.53
N TYR A 4 58.78 -0.25 40.01
CA TYR A 4 58.62 -0.05 38.58
C TYR A 4 59.29 1.23 38.11
N ARG A 5 60.26 1.07 37.24
CA ARG A 5 60.96 2.16 36.59
C ARG A 5 60.39 2.38 35.20
N PRO A 6 59.69 3.44 34.92
CA PRO A 6 59.17 3.65 33.60
C PRO A 6 60.22 3.87 32.57
N SER A 7 60.19 3.16 31.47
CA SER A 7 61.15 3.30 30.35
C SER A 7 60.99 4.66 29.70
N THR A 8 62.06 5.45 29.71
CA THR A 8 62.15 6.82 29.12
C THR A 8 62.05 6.85 27.58
N LYS A 9 61.81 5.71 26.94
CA LYS A 9 61.73 5.62 25.46
C LYS A 9 60.41 5.99 24.88
N THR A 10 59.32 6.13 25.67
CA THR A 10 57.97 6.48 25.18
C THR A 10 57.66 7.98 25.18
N LEU A 11 58.50 8.80 25.83
CA LEU A 11 58.26 10.25 25.94
C LEU A 11 58.38 11.01 24.60
N PRO A 12 59.33 10.71 23.69
CA PRO A 12 59.45 11.47 22.45
C PRO A 12 58.30 11.23 21.48
N PHE A 13 57.64 10.06 21.52
CA PHE A 13 56.50 9.77 20.63
C PHE A 13 55.21 10.49 21.03
N ILE A 14 54.99 10.68 22.34
CA ILE A 14 53.80 11.43 22.82
C ILE A 14 53.95 12.90 22.47
N PHE A 15 55.15 13.46 22.56
CA PHE A 15 55.41 14.85 22.18
C PHE A 15 55.29 15.09 20.66
N LEU A 16 55.68 14.11 19.84
CA LEU A 16 55.52 14.21 18.38
C LEU A 16 54.05 14.16 17.96
N GLY A 17 53.26 13.33 18.63
CA GLY A 17 51.82 13.24 18.39
C GLY A 17 51.07 14.54 18.75
N LEU A 18 51.45 15.17 19.85
CA LEU A 18 50.84 16.43 20.31
C LEU A 18 51.20 17.60 19.37
N PHE A 19 52.44 17.62 18.86
CA PHE A 19 52.89 18.65 17.91
C PHE A 19 52.22 18.46 16.54
N GLY A 20 51.98 17.21 16.12
CA GLY A 20 51.26 16.90 14.88
C GLY A 20 49.79 17.34 14.94
N ILE A 21 49.13 17.16 16.08
CA ILE A 21 47.73 17.61 16.27
C ILE A 21 47.67 19.14 16.27
N LEU A 22 48.65 19.83 16.89
CA LEU A 22 48.70 21.29 16.86
C LEU A 22 48.95 21.84 15.45
N TYR A 23 49.77 21.15 14.64
CA TYR A 23 50.04 21.55 13.27
C TYR A 23 48.86 21.39 12.34
N ILE A 24 48.04 20.37 12.59
CA ILE A 24 46.79 20.16 11.83
C ILE A 24 45.74 21.21 12.21
N TYR A 25 45.74 21.69 13.47
CA TYR A 25 44.81 22.73 13.90
C TYR A 25 45.15 24.12 13.35
N ASP A 26 46.44 24.40 13.17
CA ASP A 26 46.88 25.72 12.67
C ASP A 26 46.81 25.82 11.12
N ALA A 27 46.91 24.68 10.44
CA ALA A 27 46.76 24.61 8.97
C ALA A 27 45.28 24.65 8.49
N GLY A 28 44.33 24.63 9.42
CA GLY A 28 42.90 24.60 9.11
C GLY A 28 42.18 25.95 9.15
N LEU A 29 42.86 27.07 9.32
CA LEU A 29 42.25 28.38 9.49
C LEU A 29 42.66 29.45 8.44
N GLU A 30 43.11 29.03 7.27
CA GLU A 30 42.95 29.90 6.11
C GLU A 30 41.64 29.57 5.44
N GLN A 31 40.58 30.16 6.00
CA GLN A 31 39.35 30.40 5.25
C GLN A 31 39.69 31.47 4.19
N GLU A 32 40.10 31.03 3.03
CA GLU A 32 39.80 31.78 1.83
C GLU A 32 38.27 31.79 1.74
N GLU A 33 37.70 32.93 2.01
CA GLU A 33 36.32 33.27 1.69
C GLU A 33 36.19 33.29 0.17
N ILE A 34 36.22 32.10 -0.44
CA ILE A 34 35.73 31.92 -1.79
C ILE A 34 34.22 32.06 -1.67
N LEU A 35 33.73 33.26 -1.99
CA LEU A 35 32.33 33.42 -2.38
C LEU A 35 32.00 32.26 -3.31
N PRO A 36 31.09 31.40 -2.97
CA PRO A 36 30.60 30.47 -3.96
C PRO A 36 29.84 31.34 -4.96
N GLU A 37 30.53 31.66 -6.06
CA GLU A 37 29.84 31.96 -7.29
C GLU A 37 28.87 30.81 -7.49
N ILE A 38 27.64 31.13 -7.24
CA ILE A 38 26.49 30.26 -7.30
C ILE A 38 26.48 29.66 -8.71
N ILE A 39 27.15 28.55 -8.88
CA ILE A 39 26.74 27.60 -9.87
C ILE A 39 25.47 26.99 -9.27
N SER A 40 24.37 27.69 -9.49
CA SER A 40 23.05 27.13 -9.46
C SER A 40 22.97 26.13 -10.63
N GLU A 41 23.80 25.10 -10.61
CA GLU A 41 23.40 23.85 -11.16
C GLU A 41 22.27 23.38 -10.24
N THR A 42 21.11 23.88 -10.55
CA THR A 42 19.87 23.20 -10.26
C THR A 42 20.08 21.78 -10.75
N ILE A 43 20.60 20.93 -9.88
CA ILE A 43 20.38 19.49 -10.00
C ILE A 43 18.87 19.39 -9.83
N SER A 44 18.16 19.68 -10.92
CA SER A 44 16.82 19.19 -11.11
C SER A 44 16.97 17.68 -11.02
N PHE A 45 16.81 17.14 -9.81
CA PHE A 45 16.31 15.82 -9.66
C PHE A 45 14.93 15.90 -10.31
N SER A 46 14.93 15.79 -11.63
CA SER A 46 13.79 15.32 -12.34
C SER A 46 13.52 13.95 -11.73
N THR A 47 12.74 13.97 -10.65
CA THR A 47 11.96 12.80 -10.27
C THR A 47 11.17 12.55 -11.55
N GLN A 48 11.69 11.68 -12.40
CA GLN A 48 10.92 11.12 -13.47
C GLN A 48 9.77 10.43 -12.76
N ASN A 49 8.68 11.16 -12.61
CA ASN A 49 7.38 10.61 -12.33
C ASN A 49 7.04 9.77 -13.57
N THR A 50 7.68 8.61 -13.67
CA THR A 50 7.19 7.56 -14.53
C THR A 50 5.77 7.31 -14.05
N PRO A 51 4.74 7.60 -14.86
CA PRO A 51 3.37 7.44 -14.40
C PRO A 51 3.20 5.98 -13.98
N SER A 52 2.96 5.76 -12.71
CA SER A 52 2.70 4.42 -12.19
C SER A 52 1.44 3.89 -12.85
N VAL A 53 1.56 2.79 -13.56
CA VAL A 53 0.44 2.20 -14.31
C VAL A 53 -0.40 1.35 -13.36
N GLN A 54 -1.55 1.87 -12.97
CA GLN A 54 -2.56 1.10 -12.25
C GLN A 54 -3.37 0.27 -13.24
N THR A 55 -3.47 -1.02 -12.96
CA THR A 55 -4.35 -1.95 -13.69
C THR A 55 -5.35 -2.58 -12.76
N LYS A 56 -6.61 -2.64 -13.20
CA LYS A 56 -7.72 -3.28 -12.49
C LYS A 56 -8.25 -4.42 -13.35
N LYS A 57 -8.31 -5.63 -12.79
CA LYS A 57 -8.97 -6.79 -13.39
C LYS A 57 -10.15 -7.20 -12.53
N ILE A 58 -11.24 -7.56 -13.16
CA ILE A 58 -12.50 -7.96 -12.48
C ILE A 58 -12.80 -9.40 -12.86
N HIS A 59 -13.18 -10.20 -11.86
CA HIS A 59 -13.67 -11.55 -12.01
C HIS A 59 -15.02 -11.69 -11.34
N THR A 60 -15.98 -12.30 -12.04
CA THR A 60 -17.26 -12.71 -11.46
C THR A 60 -17.20 -14.21 -11.24
N VAL A 61 -17.40 -14.64 -10.01
CA VAL A 61 -17.32 -16.04 -9.60
C VAL A 61 -18.39 -16.85 -10.32
N GLN A 62 -17.96 -17.94 -10.96
CA GLN A 62 -18.81 -18.88 -11.65
C GLN A 62 -19.20 -20.06 -10.72
N GLU A 63 -20.22 -20.80 -11.10
CA GLU A 63 -20.61 -22.01 -10.38
C GLU A 63 -19.46 -23.03 -10.38
N GLY A 64 -19.15 -23.60 -9.22
CA GLY A 64 -18.06 -24.56 -9.03
C GLY A 64 -16.65 -23.98 -8.90
N GLU A 65 -16.46 -22.68 -9.09
CA GLU A 65 -15.17 -22.06 -8.86
C GLU A 65 -14.86 -21.94 -7.35
N ASN A 66 -13.61 -22.10 -7.01
CA ASN A 66 -13.09 -21.81 -5.67
C ASN A 66 -12.02 -20.74 -5.70
N LEU A 67 -11.76 -20.11 -4.56
CA LEU A 67 -10.87 -18.96 -4.47
C LEU A 67 -9.42 -19.30 -4.86
N SER A 68 -8.95 -20.52 -4.59
CA SER A 68 -7.59 -20.94 -4.94
C SER A 68 -7.38 -20.96 -6.44
N VAL A 69 -8.33 -21.51 -7.20
CA VAL A 69 -8.29 -21.55 -8.67
C VAL A 69 -8.36 -20.14 -9.26
N ILE A 70 -9.21 -19.29 -8.69
CA ILE A 70 -9.30 -17.90 -9.13
C ILE A 70 -7.99 -17.16 -8.85
N PHE A 71 -7.40 -17.33 -7.69
CA PHE A 71 -6.12 -16.70 -7.33
C PHE A 71 -4.98 -17.14 -8.27
N GLU A 72 -4.90 -18.44 -8.60
CA GLU A 72 -3.94 -18.96 -9.57
C GLU A 72 -4.13 -18.31 -10.95
N LYS A 73 -5.35 -18.23 -11.46
CA LYS A 73 -5.71 -17.58 -12.72
C LYS A 73 -5.23 -16.12 -12.79
N TYR A 74 -5.30 -15.41 -11.67
CA TYR A 74 -4.86 -14.01 -11.56
C TYR A 74 -3.44 -13.84 -11.04
N LYS A 75 -2.64 -14.92 -11.00
CA LYS A 75 -1.22 -14.94 -10.65
C LYS A 75 -0.92 -14.46 -9.22
N VAL A 76 -1.84 -14.71 -8.30
CA VAL A 76 -1.54 -14.62 -6.86
C VAL A 76 -0.59 -15.77 -6.52
N SER A 77 0.52 -15.48 -5.85
CA SER A 77 1.48 -16.53 -5.50
C SER A 77 0.87 -17.55 -4.53
N LEU A 78 1.31 -18.82 -4.62
CA LEU A 78 0.87 -19.85 -3.66
C LEU A 78 1.18 -19.47 -2.22
N ASN A 79 2.32 -18.83 -1.99
CA ASN A 79 2.72 -18.36 -0.66
C ASN A 79 1.76 -17.27 -0.14
N ASP A 80 1.36 -16.33 -0.99
CA ASP A 80 0.41 -15.28 -0.59
C ASP A 80 -0.99 -15.85 -0.42
N THR A 81 -1.43 -16.76 -1.28
CA THR A 81 -2.67 -17.51 -1.13
C THR A 81 -2.75 -18.21 0.24
N TYR A 82 -1.67 -18.92 0.60
CA TYR A 82 -1.58 -19.58 1.90
C TYR A 82 -1.63 -18.59 3.06
N LYS A 83 -0.90 -17.47 2.97
CA LYS A 83 -0.91 -16.43 4.00
C LYS A 83 -2.29 -15.79 4.15
N ILE A 84 -2.97 -15.47 3.03
CA ILE A 84 -4.33 -14.93 3.03
C ILE A 84 -5.26 -15.91 3.76
N PHE A 85 -5.22 -17.19 3.42
CA PHE A 85 -6.08 -18.18 4.05
C PHE A 85 -5.78 -18.42 5.52
N ARG A 86 -4.55 -18.21 5.95
CA ARG A 86 -4.16 -18.26 7.35
C ARG A 86 -4.64 -17.03 8.15
N GLU A 87 -4.65 -15.86 7.52
CA GLU A 87 -5.15 -14.64 8.14
C GLU A 87 -6.70 -14.58 8.16
N ASP A 88 -7.38 -15.32 7.27
CA ASP A 88 -8.85 -15.47 7.24
C ASP A 88 -9.32 -16.41 8.37
N LYS A 89 -9.28 -15.93 9.60
CA LYS A 89 -9.65 -16.71 10.79
C LYS A 89 -11.11 -17.14 10.83
N THR A 90 -11.98 -16.40 10.18
CA THR A 90 -13.42 -16.64 10.14
C THR A 90 -13.86 -17.48 8.96
N ASN A 91 -12.94 -17.80 8.03
CA ASN A 91 -13.19 -18.45 6.75
C ASN A 91 -14.23 -17.74 5.87
N GLU A 92 -14.48 -16.47 6.13
CA GLU A 92 -15.46 -15.70 5.38
C GLU A 92 -14.99 -15.40 3.96
N ILE A 93 -13.68 -15.22 3.75
CA ILE A 93 -13.12 -14.95 2.44
C ILE A 93 -13.18 -16.18 1.55
N LYS A 94 -12.86 -17.37 2.09
CA LYS A 94 -12.86 -18.64 1.35
C LYS A 94 -14.24 -19.04 0.85
N ASN A 95 -15.29 -18.67 1.59
CA ASN A 95 -16.67 -19.01 1.26
C ASN A 95 -17.25 -18.06 0.21
N ILE A 96 -16.79 -18.19 -1.04
CA ILE A 96 -17.32 -17.42 -2.17
C ILE A 96 -18.54 -18.11 -2.76
N LEU A 97 -19.46 -17.31 -3.28
CA LEU A 97 -20.67 -17.77 -3.95
C LEU A 97 -20.67 -17.33 -5.42
N PRO A 98 -21.38 -18.04 -6.31
CA PRO A 98 -21.60 -17.57 -7.66
C PRO A 98 -22.13 -16.13 -7.68
N ASN A 99 -21.71 -15.36 -8.68
CA ASN A 99 -21.97 -13.92 -8.83
C ASN A 99 -21.26 -13.00 -7.81
N ASN A 100 -20.48 -13.52 -6.86
CA ASN A 100 -19.57 -12.65 -6.12
C ASN A 100 -18.56 -12.02 -7.10
N ARG A 101 -18.24 -10.76 -6.88
CA ARG A 101 -17.27 -10.03 -7.70
C ARG A 101 -15.93 -9.93 -6.97
N ILE A 102 -14.84 -10.19 -7.68
CA ILE A 102 -13.49 -10.07 -7.17
C ILE A 102 -12.73 -9.08 -8.05
N GLU A 103 -12.09 -8.09 -7.44
CA GLU A 103 -11.26 -7.10 -8.12
C GLU A 103 -9.80 -7.31 -7.73
N PHE A 104 -8.92 -7.32 -8.73
CA PHE A 104 -7.48 -7.41 -8.58
C PHE A 104 -6.85 -6.10 -9.04
N LEU A 105 -6.22 -5.39 -8.11
CA LEU A 105 -5.58 -4.10 -8.37
C LEU A 105 -4.07 -4.28 -8.35
N SER A 106 -3.43 -3.94 -9.46
CA SER A 106 -1.99 -4.00 -9.63
C SER A 106 -1.42 -2.61 -9.89
N LEU A 107 -0.24 -2.36 -9.35
CA LEU A 107 0.56 -1.18 -9.60
C LEU A 107 1.87 -1.65 -10.24
N ASP A 108 2.24 -1.09 -11.39
CA ASP A 108 3.45 -1.45 -12.13
C ASP A 108 3.59 -2.98 -12.34
N ARG A 109 2.48 -3.64 -12.69
CA ARG A 109 2.34 -5.10 -12.90
C ARG A 109 2.44 -5.94 -11.62
N MET A 110 2.66 -5.35 -10.46
CA MET A 110 2.65 -6.06 -9.18
C MET A 110 1.27 -5.98 -8.55
N LEU A 111 0.70 -7.11 -8.19
CA LEU A 111 -0.58 -7.18 -7.50
C LEU A 111 -0.42 -6.62 -6.08
N GLN A 112 -1.19 -5.58 -5.77
CA GLN A 112 -1.13 -4.87 -4.48
C GLN A 112 -2.32 -5.17 -3.60
N LYS A 113 -3.50 -5.33 -4.23
CA LYS A 113 -4.76 -5.43 -3.50
C LYS A 113 -5.76 -6.33 -4.20
N ILE A 114 -6.53 -7.06 -3.41
CA ILE A 114 -7.67 -7.85 -3.87
C ILE A 114 -8.90 -7.40 -3.09
N ILE A 115 -10.03 -7.18 -3.77
CA ILE A 115 -11.29 -6.84 -3.13
C ILE A 115 -12.32 -7.90 -3.51
N ILE A 116 -12.91 -8.55 -2.51
CA ILE A 116 -13.94 -9.57 -2.68
C ILE A 116 -15.27 -8.99 -2.22
N TYR A 117 -16.20 -8.84 -3.14
CA TYR A 117 -17.55 -8.36 -2.85
C TYR A 117 -18.47 -9.56 -2.62
N LYS A 118 -19.01 -9.66 -1.40
CA LYS A 118 -19.98 -10.68 -1.00
C LYS A 118 -21.43 -10.29 -1.29
N GLY A 119 -21.62 -9.05 -1.71
CA GLY A 119 -22.89 -8.43 -2.01
C GLY A 119 -22.73 -6.91 -2.11
N PRO A 120 -23.84 -6.17 -2.19
CA PRO A 120 -23.78 -4.71 -2.35
C PRO A 120 -23.24 -3.98 -1.13
N LEU A 121 -23.40 -4.55 0.07
CA LEU A 121 -23.08 -3.91 1.33
C LEU A 121 -21.85 -4.48 2.03
N LEU A 122 -21.38 -5.67 1.65
CA LEU A 122 -20.26 -6.35 2.31
C LEU A 122 -19.13 -6.63 1.32
N SER A 123 -17.94 -6.21 1.67
CA SER A 123 -16.72 -6.57 0.94
C SER A 123 -15.54 -6.82 1.89
N TYR A 124 -14.55 -7.56 1.40
CA TYR A 124 -13.28 -7.81 2.06
C TYR A 124 -12.17 -7.25 1.21
N GLN A 125 -11.37 -6.38 1.77
CA GLN A 125 -10.16 -5.85 1.15
C GLN A 125 -8.96 -6.61 1.70
N ILE A 126 -8.14 -7.14 0.81
CA ILE A 126 -6.91 -7.86 1.10
C ILE A 126 -5.78 -7.02 0.54
N ASP A 127 -4.96 -6.44 1.41
CA ASP A 127 -3.74 -5.76 1.03
C ASP A 127 -2.58 -6.76 1.06
N LEU A 128 -1.75 -6.79 0.00
CA LEU A 128 -0.66 -7.76 -0.14
C LEU A 128 0.70 -7.19 0.28
N SER A 129 0.84 -5.87 0.31
CA SER A 129 2.09 -5.18 0.62
C SER A 129 1.85 -4.04 1.62
N PRO A 130 2.76 -3.79 2.57
CA PRO A 130 4.02 -4.51 2.86
C PRO A 130 3.80 -5.83 3.62
N LYS A 131 2.64 -6.01 4.22
CA LYS A 131 2.24 -7.22 4.96
C LYS A 131 0.80 -7.52 4.58
N ILE A 132 0.48 -8.82 4.43
CA ILE A 132 -0.88 -9.25 4.15
C ILE A 132 -1.78 -8.85 5.32
N SER A 133 -2.83 -8.11 5.00
CA SER A 133 -3.89 -7.73 5.92
C SER A 133 -5.25 -7.86 5.26
N ILE A 134 -6.24 -8.20 6.06
CA ILE A 134 -7.62 -8.40 5.64
C ILE A 134 -8.50 -7.43 6.41
N THR A 135 -9.22 -6.60 5.68
CA THR A 135 -10.15 -5.63 6.26
C THR A 135 -11.57 -5.93 5.75
N ARG A 136 -12.48 -6.15 6.68
CA ARG A 136 -13.91 -6.24 6.38
C ARG A 136 -14.48 -4.83 6.24
N ILE A 137 -15.25 -4.60 5.18
CA ILE A 137 -15.88 -3.33 4.89
C ILE A 137 -17.38 -3.54 4.79
N ASP A 138 -18.12 -3.03 5.79
CA ASP A 138 -19.57 -3.01 5.83
C ASP A 138 -20.07 -1.61 5.41
N LYS A 139 -20.79 -1.54 4.30
CA LYS A 139 -21.43 -0.30 3.85
C LYS A 139 -22.81 -0.19 4.48
N LYS A 140 -23.10 0.98 5.04
CA LYS A 140 -24.45 1.27 5.51
C LYS A 140 -25.35 1.58 4.31
N PRO A 141 -26.56 0.98 4.21
CA PRO A 141 -27.50 1.33 3.18
C PRO A 141 -28.00 2.76 3.39
N GLU A 142 -28.12 3.50 2.30
CA GLU A 142 -28.77 4.81 2.30
C GLU A 142 -30.22 4.63 1.88
N LEU A 143 -31.15 5.16 2.70
CA LEU A 143 -32.58 5.12 2.39
C LEU A 143 -32.94 6.33 1.52
N ILE A 144 -33.28 6.07 0.28
CA ILE A 144 -33.76 7.09 -0.64
C ILE A 144 -35.27 7.00 -0.70
N TYR A 145 -35.94 8.06 -0.26
CA TYR A 145 -37.39 8.18 -0.40
C TYR A 145 -37.71 8.85 -1.72
N SER A 146 -38.59 8.21 -2.51
CA SER A 146 -39.16 8.80 -3.72
C SER A 146 -40.66 8.79 -3.65
N PHE A 147 -41.29 9.86 -4.09
CA PHE A 147 -42.76 9.98 -4.16
C PHE A 147 -43.17 10.11 -5.60
N LYS A 148 -44.23 9.37 -5.95
CA LYS A 148 -44.88 9.46 -7.25
C LYS A 148 -46.38 9.67 -7.04
N THR A 149 -46.98 10.56 -7.82
CA THR A 149 -48.40 10.82 -7.80
C THR A 149 -49.00 10.45 -9.17
N GLY A 150 -50.20 9.94 -9.18
CA GLY A 150 -50.91 9.60 -10.40
C GLY A 150 -52.41 9.59 -10.18
N VAL A 151 -53.17 9.74 -11.27
CA VAL A 151 -54.64 9.65 -11.25
C VAL A 151 -55.05 8.22 -11.59
N ILE A 152 -55.97 7.66 -10.80
CA ILE A 152 -56.56 6.35 -11.06
C ILE A 152 -57.72 6.52 -12.02
N GLU A 153 -57.53 6.16 -13.29
CA GLU A 153 -58.52 6.27 -14.31
C GLU A 153 -59.37 4.98 -14.46
N SER A 154 -58.74 3.81 -14.30
CA SER A 154 -59.41 2.51 -14.53
C SER A 154 -59.15 1.50 -13.39
N SER A 155 -57.89 1.26 -13.05
CA SER A 155 -57.53 0.41 -11.94
C SER A 155 -56.28 0.92 -11.24
N PHE A 156 -56.12 0.63 -9.95
CA PHE A 156 -54.95 0.98 -9.15
C PHE A 156 -53.67 0.38 -9.76
N TYR A 157 -53.75 -0.91 -10.15
CA TYR A 157 -52.60 -1.63 -10.74
C TYR A 157 -52.11 -0.98 -12.04
N LEU A 158 -53.03 -0.72 -12.98
CA LEU A 158 -52.70 -0.11 -14.27
C LEU A 158 -52.15 1.32 -14.08
N SER A 159 -52.69 2.05 -13.13
CA SER A 159 -52.18 3.41 -12.82
C SER A 159 -50.78 3.37 -12.18
N GLY A 160 -50.51 2.34 -11.38
CA GLY A 160 -49.17 2.11 -10.82
C GLY A 160 -48.15 1.82 -11.92
N LEU A 161 -48.46 0.92 -12.85
CA LEU A 161 -47.59 0.62 -13.99
C LEU A 161 -47.31 1.85 -14.86
N LYS A 162 -48.40 2.62 -15.19
CA LYS A 162 -48.28 3.85 -16.01
C LYS A 162 -47.33 4.89 -15.38
N ASN A 163 -47.27 4.95 -14.06
CA ASN A 163 -46.41 5.87 -13.32
C ASN A 163 -45.09 5.26 -12.87
N ASN A 164 -44.70 4.07 -13.35
CA ASN A 164 -43.49 3.34 -12.99
C ASN A 164 -43.33 3.18 -11.48
N ILE A 165 -44.38 2.86 -10.77
CA ILE A 165 -44.33 2.47 -9.36
C ILE A 165 -43.96 0.98 -9.34
N PRO A 166 -42.84 0.59 -8.70
CA PRO A 166 -42.44 -0.80 -8.59
C PRO A 166 -43.41 -1.57 -7.71
N GLU A 167 -43.59 -2.86 -8.03
CA GLU A 167 -44.38 -3.81 -7.22
C GLU A 167 -43.77 -4.07 -5.86
#